data_5a82d46506ebc15063b4372b499d5de4
#
_entry.id   5a82d46506ebc15063b4372b499d5de4
#
_cell.length_a   1.000
_cell.length_b   1.000
_cell.length_c   1.000
_cell.angle_alpha   90.00
_cell.angle_beta   90.00
_cell.angle_gamma   90.00
#
_symmetry.space_group_name_H-M   'P 1'
#
loop_
_entity.id
_entity.type
_entity.pdbx_description
1 polymer ?
#
loop_
_entity_poly.entity_id
_entity_poly.type
_entity_poly.pdbx_seq_one_letter_code
_entity_poly.pdbx_strand_id
1 'polypeptide(L)'
;MILQGSLYSQALDMETAVCFAAANDFTREPPRKVCYLLHGLQGRADDFLHYTMLADWCRDYHVLFVLPDAQRSFYTDMVYGNRFFTYLTRELPATVRDVFRVSADPGDSFIMGASMGGYGALKAALTFPGQYAACAAFSPACLDMRQYMTPQWRDGSDADAFRRIFGDRLAMDFDCAFGPESSYDPAQDVPALARQALDSPQKPRIFTCWGSRDIFAGANRDFSREMTALGWDITARELPDRMHNWSFFNEALRLGLDFCLGS
;
A
#
# COMPACT_ATOMS: atom_id res chain seq x y z
N MET A 1 11.31 -4.31 -19.50
CA MET A 1 10.04 -4.88 -20.01
C MET A 1 8.89 -4.20 -19.28
N ILE A 2 7.87 -3.75 -20.00
CA ILE A 2 6.60 -3.28 -19.40
C ILE A 2 5.49 -4.06 -20.11
N LEU A 3 4.59 -4.66 -19.32
CA LEU A 3 3.40 -5.34 -19.81
C LEU A 3 2.18 -4.72 -19.12
N GLN A 4 1.13 -4.48 -19.88
CA GLN A 4 -0.16 -4.00 -19.38
C GLN A 4 -1.25 -4.94 -19.89
N GLY A 5 -2.17 -5.31 -19.02
CA GLY A 5 -3.25 -6.21 -19.36
C GLY A 5 -4.31 -6.28 -18.30
N SER A 6 -5.19 -7.25 -18.45
CA SER A 6 -6.19 -7.60 -17.45
C SER A 6 -6.10 -9.07 -17.09
N LEU A 7 -6.59 -9.39 -15.91
CA LEU A 7 -6.85 -10.75 -15.47
C LEU A 7 -8.24 -10.83 -14.85
N TYR A 8 -8.91 -11.97 -15.01
CA TYR A 8 -10.14 -12.23 -14.28
C TYR A 8 -9.81 -12.62 -12.85
N SER A 9 -10.39 -11.93 -11.89
CA SER A 9 -10.25 -12.23 -10.47
C SER A 9 -11.53 -12.84 -9.92
N GLN A 10 -11.41 -14.00 -9.29
CA GLN A 10 -12.53 -14.63 -8.58
C GLN A 10 -12.90 -13.88 -7.30
N ALA A 11 -11.92 -13.28 -6.63
CA ALA A 11 -12.16 -12.47 -5.44
C ALA A 11 -12.96 -11.20 -5.77
N LEU A 12 -12.74 -10.63 -6.96
CA LEU A 12 -13.42 -9.42 -7.43
C LEU A 12 -14.65 -9.74 -8.27
N ASP A 13 -14.81 -10.99 -8.74
CA ASP A 13 -15.83 -11.43 -9.70
C ASP A 13 -15.88 -10.55 -10.96
N MET A 14 -14.70 -10.10 -11.43
CA MET A 14 -14.56 -9.26 -12.61
C MET A 14 -13.15 -9.29 -13.18
N GLU A 15 -12.99 -8.81 -14.41
CA GLU A 15 -11.67 -8.46 -14.94
C GLU A 15 -11.13 -7.21 -14.23
N THR A 16 -9.84 -7.23 -13.92
CA THR A 16 -9.13 -6.11 -13.33
C THR A 16 -7.81 -5.86 -14.04
N ALA A 17 -7.43 -4.59 -14.16
CA ALA A 17 -6.18 -4.20 -14.78
C ALA A 17 -4.99 -4.54 -13.88
N VAL A 18 -3.89 -4.93 -14.51
CA VAL A 18 -2.61 -5.13 -13.86
C VAL A 18 -1.48 -4.74 -14.79
N CYS A 19 -0.48 -4.05 -14.26
CA CYS A 19 0.74 -3.73 -14.99
C CYS A 19 1.92 -4.47 -14.37
N PHE A 20 2.91 -4.79 -15.21
CA PHE A 20 4.15 -5.44 -14.81
C PHE A 20 5.32 -4.66 -15.36
N ALA A 21 6.38 -4.50 -14.57
CA ALA A 21 7.63 -3.90 -15.01
C ALA A 21 8.81 -4.73 -14.50
N ALA A 22 9.82 -4.92 -15.35
CA ALA A 22 11.04 -5.63 -15.00
C ALA A 22 12.19 -5.18 -15.90
N ALA A 23 13.43 -5.59 -15.61
CA ALA A 23 14.59 -5.37 -16.46
C ALA A 23 14.37 -5.95 -17.86
N ASN A 24 15.10 -5.43 -18.87
CA ASN A 24 14.91 -5.82 -20.27
C ASN A 24 15.39 -7.26 -20.57
N ASP A 25 16.26 -7.80 -19.76
CA ASP A 25 16.80 -9.17 -19.85
C ASP A 25 15.93 -10.23 -19.17
N PHE A 26 14.75 -9.84 -18.70
CA PHE A 26 13.77 -10.68 -18.01
C PHE A 26 13.58 -12.08 -18.63
N THR A 27 13.64 -12.19 -19.96
CA THR A 27 13.48 -13.48 -20.63
C THR A 27 14.70 -14.40 -20.53
N ARG A 28 15.87 -13.86 -20.24
CA ARG A 28 17.12 -14.62 -20.07
C ARG A 28 17.37 -15.00 -18.62
N GLU A 29 17.11 -14.07 -17.72
CA GLU A 29 17.24 -14.23 -16.28
C GLU A 29 15.94 -13.76 -15.60
N PRO A 30 14.93 -14.65 -15.48
CA PRO A 30 13.68 -14.28 -14.81
C PRO A 30 13.94 -13.83 -13.37
N PRO A 31 13.40 -12.69 -12.95
CA PRO A 31 13.57 -12.23 -11.57
C PRO A 31 12.93 -13.24 -10.62
N ARG A 32 13.64 -13.57 -9.56
CA ARG A 32 13.08 -14.38 -8.47
C ARG A 32 12.26 -13.53 -7.52
N LYS A 33 12.66 -12.27 -7.33
CA LYS A 33 12.02 -11.31 -6.41
C LYS A 33 10.79 -10.67 -7.05
N VAL A 34 9.80 -10.36 -6.20
CA VAL A 34 8.58 -9.65 -6.62
C VAL A 34 8.32 -8.48 -5.69
N CYS A 35 7.89 -7.36 -6.27
CA CYS A 35 7.45 -6.16 -5.53
C CYS A 35 6.07 -5.74 -5.99
N TYR A 36 5.10 -5.78 -5.10
CA TYR A 36 3.75 -5.25 -5.32
C TYR A 36 3.76 -3.76 -5.05
N LEU A 37 3.40 -2.93 -6.04
CA LEU A 37 3.43 -1.47 -5.95
C LEU A 37 2.02 -0.90 -6.11
N LEU A 38 1.50 -0.33 -5.02
CA LEU A 38 0.09 0.00 -4.84
C LEU A 38 -0.19 1.49 -5.07
N HIS A 39 -1.12 1.80 -6.00
CA HIS A 39 -1.50 3.17 -6.36
C HIS A 39 -2.29 3.88 -5.24
N GLY A 40 -2.33 5.22 -5.30
CA GLY A 40 -3.10 6.07 -4.40
C GLY A 40 -4.59 6.14 -4.77
N LEU A 41 -5.39 6.80 -3.92
CA LEU A 41 -6.80 7.08 -4.22
C LEU A 41 -6.90 7.92 -5.51
N GLN A 42 -7.90 7.66 -6.33
CA GLN A 42 -8.11 8.24 -7.67
C GLN A 42 -7.07 7.79 -8.71
N GLY A 43 -6.15 6.92 -8.34
CA GLY A 43 -5.15 6.36 -9.22
C GLY A 43 -5.60 5.06 -9.89
N ARG A 44 -4.67 4.46 -10.63
CA ARG A 44 -4.84 3.20 -11.35
C ARG A 44 -3.51 2.44 -11.45
N ALA A 45 -3.54 1.24 -11.99
CA ALA A 45 -2.40 0.34 -12.07
C ALA A 45 -1.13 0.95 -12.67
N ASP A 46 -1.24 1.82 -13.68
CA ASP A 46 -0.09 2.36 -14.42
C ASP A 46 0.44 3.71 -13.91
N ASP A 47 -0.10 4.26 -12.83
CA ASP A 47 0.28 5.58 -12.33
C ASP A 47 1.77 5.72 -12.03
N PHE A 48 2.36 4.75 -11.35
CA PHE A 48 3.80 4.79 -11.06
C PHE A 48 4.67 4.74 -12.32
N LEU A 49 4.20 4.08 -13.37
CA LEU A 49 4.90 4.05 -14.67
C LEU A 49 4.81 5.39 -15.40
N HIS A 50 3.73 6.13 -15.20
CA HIS A 50 3.50 7.42 -15.87
C HIS A 50 4.09 8.62 -15.13
N TYR A 51 4.04 8.60 -13.79
CA TYR A 51 4.34 9.78 -12.98
C TYR A 51 5.66 9.69 -12.22
N THR A 52 6.38 8.56 -12.34
CA THR A 52 7.68 8.36 -11.70
C THR A 52 8.71 7.82 -12.70
N MET A 53 9.94 7.73 -12.26
CA MET A 53 11.03 7.14 -13.03
C MET A 53 11.11 5.61 -12.91
N LEU A 54 10.05 4.94 -12.45
CA LEU A 54 10.02 3.49 -12.25
C LEU A 54 10.40 2.73 -13.54
N ALA A 55 9.93 3.18 -14.70
CA ALA A 55 10.22 2.54 -16.00
C ALA A 55 11.72 2.50 -16.33
N ASP A 56 12.50 3.46 -15.86
CA ASP A 56 13.96 3.46 -15.98
C ASP A 56 14.60 2.67 -14.83
N TRP A 57 14.19 2.94 -13.60
CA TRP A 57 14.77 2.31 -12.41
C TRP A 57 14.55 0.80 -12.34
N CYS A 58 13.46 0.27 -12.89
CA CYS A 58 13.24 -1.19 -12.91
C CYS A 58 14.34 -1.97 -13.62
N ARG A 59 15.20 -1.31 -14.41
CA ARG A 59 16.38 -1.92 -15.06
C ARG A 59 17.51 -2.18 -14.08
N ASP A 60 17.57 -1.41 -12.98
CA ASP A 60 18.64 -1.49 -11.98
C ASP A 60 18.38 -2.60 -10.94
N TYR A 61 17.16 -3.14 -10.91
CA TYR A 61 16.75 -4.14 -9.93
C TYR A 61 16.33 -5.45 -10.63
N HIS A 62 16.77 -6.56 -10.11
CA HIS A 62 16.35 -7.90 -10.56
C HIS A 62 15.04 -8.31 -9.87
N VAL A 63 13.97 -7.54 -10.12
CA VAL A 63 12.67 -7.65 -9.48
C VAL A 63 11.57 -7.56 -10.52
N LEU A 64 10.51 -8.36 -10.36
CA LEU A 64 9.25 -8.15 -11.04
C LEU A 64 8.39 -7.17 -10.22
N PHE A 65 8.15 -5.99 -10.74
CA PHE A 65 7.16 -5.07 -10.19
C PHE A 65 5.77 -5.45 -10.69
N VAL A 66 4.82 -5.58 -9.77
CA VAL A 66 3.41 -5.90 -10.02
C VAL A 66 2.57 -4.74 -9.52
N LEU A 67 1.85 -4.09 -10.44
CA LEU A 67 1.07 -2.89 -10.17
C LEU A 67 -0.42 -3.21 -10.41
N PRO A 68 -1.15 -3.68 -9.38
CA PRO A 68 -2.58 -3.98 -9.51
C PRO A 68 -3.44 -2.72 -9.50
N ASP A 69 -4.57 -2.76 -10.20
CA ASP A 69 -5.65 -1.82 -9.98
C ASP A 69 -6.47 -2.26 -8.75
N ALA A 70 -6.76 -1.32 -7.89
CA ALA A 70 -7.60 -1.54 -6.71
C ALA A 70 -8.72 -0.50 -6.60
N GLN A 71 -8.93 0.30 -7.63
CA GLN A 71 -9.97 1.33 -7.68
C GLN A 71 -9.94 2.23 -6.43
N ARG A 72 -11.08 2.44 -5.78
CA ARG A 72 -11.25 3.27 -4.58
C ARG A 72 -11.53 2.43 -3.32
N SER A 73 -10.99 1.20 -3.28
CA SER A 73 -11.32 0.17 -2.28
C SER A 73 -10.57 0.31 -0.95
N PHE A 74 -9.60 1.21 -0.83
CA PHE A 74 -8.64 1.23 0.28
C PHE A 74 -7.94 -0.12 0.49
N TYR A 75 -7.80 -0.92 -0.57
CA TYR A 75 -7.23 -2.26 -0.48
C TYR A 75 -7.87 -3.10 0.63
N THR A 76 -9.20 -3.03 0.76
CA THR A 76 -9.95 -3.79 1.76
C THR A 76 -10.95 -4.72 1.07
N ASP A 77 -11.39 -5.76 1.77
CA ASP A 77 -12.61 -6.48 1.40
C ASP A 77 -13.76 -5.58 1.81
N MET A 78 -14.35 -4.90 0.84
CA MET A 78 -15.29 -3.81 1.07
C MET A 78 -16.58 -4.33 1.68
N VAL A 79 -17.18 -3.56 2.57
CA VAL A 79 -18.52 -3.87 3.12
C VAL A 79 -19.57 -3.84 2.01
N TYR A 80 -19.50 -2.84 1.13
CA TYR A 80 -20.34 -2.71 -0.06
C TYR A 80 -19.48 -2.63 -1.31
N GLY A 81 -18.98 -3.79 -1.76
CA GLY A 81 -18.13 -3.86 -2.95
C GLY A 81 -17.33 -5.15 -3.02
N ASN A 82 -16.23 -5.13 -3.73
CA ASN A 82 -15.44 -6.30 -4.05
C ASN A 82 -14.35 -6.56 -3.00
N ARG A 83 -13.79 -7.78 -3.01
CA ARG A 83 -12.82 -8.25 -2.02
C ARG A 83 -11.38 -7.95 -2.46
N PHE A 84 -11.00 -6.67 -2.49
CA PHE A 84 -9.68 -6.24 -2.96
C PHE A 84 -8.52 -6.65 -2.05
N PHE A 85 -8.75 -6.81 -0.74
CA PHE A 85 -7.73 -7.31 0.17
C PHE A 85 -7.41 -8.79 -0.08
N THR A 86 -8.45 -9.60 -0.28
CA THR A 86 -8.32 -11.02 -0.66
C THR A 86 -7.62 -11.15 -2.02
N TYR A 87 -8.01 -10.33 -3.01
CA TYR A 87 -7.34 -10.28 -4.31
C TYR A 87 -5.85 -9.97 -4.16
N LEU A 88 -5.50 -8.88 -3.47
CA LEU A 88 -4.12 -8.42 -3.30
C LEU A 88 -3.24 -9.44 -2.56
N THR A 89 -3.75 -10.05 -1.48
CA THR A 89 -2.92 -10.82 -0.55
C THR A 89 -2.93 -12.33 -0.80
N ARG A 90 -3.88 -12.82 -1.58
CA ARG A 90 -4.07 -14.27 -1.85
C ARG A 90 -4.00 -14.58 -3.34
N GLU A 91 -4.92 -14.04 -4.11
CA GLU A 91 -5.12 -14.43 -5.50
C GLU A 91 -4.01 -13.92 -6.41
N LEU A 92 -3.73 -12.61 -6.38
CA LEU A 92 -2.70 -11.99 -7.21
C LEU A 92 -1.31 -12.60 -6.98
N PRO A 93 -0.84 -12.83 -5.74
CA PRO A 93 0.44 -13.48 -5.51
C PRO A 93 0.51 -14.92 -6.04
N ALA A 94 -0.58 -15.69 -5.97
CA ALA A 94 -0.64 -17.02 -6.54
C ALA A 94 -0.53 -16.97 -8.06
N THR A 95 -1.33 -16.13 -8.71
CA THR A 95 -1.31 -15.92 -10.17
C THR A 95 0.07 -15.46 -10.65
N VAL A 96 0.69 -14.51 -9.96
CA VAL A 96 2.03 -13.99 -10.32
C VAL A 96 3.08 -15.09 -10.24
N ARG A 97 3.05 -15.93 -9.19
CA ARG A 97 3.97 -17.08 -9.08
C ARG A 97 3.80 -18.09 -10.21
N ASP A 98 2.56 -18.41 -10.52
CA ASP A 98 2.26 -19.41 -11.57
C ASP A 98 2.67 -18.94 -12.96
N VAL A 99 2.43 -17.65 -13.27
CA VAL A 99 2.71 -17.07 -14.60
C VAL A 99 4.19 -16.73 -14.77
N PHE A 100 4.78 -16.04 -13.78
CA PHE A 100 6.14 -15.49 -13.91
C PHE A 100 7.21 -16.32 -13.21
N ARG A 101 6.82 -17.37 -12.47
CA ARG A 101 7.72 -18.29 -11.75
C ARG A 101 8.63 -17.57 -10.74
N VAL A 102 8.15 -16.47 -10.15
CA VAL A 102 8.85 -15.81 -9.06
C VAL A 102 8.92 -16.71 -7.82
N SER A 103 9.84 -16.41 -6.93
CA SER A 103 10.05 -17.18 -5.71
C SER A 103 8.79 -17.19 -4.82
N ALA A 104 8.57 -18.29 -4.12
CA ALA A 104 7.58 -18.40 -3.05
C ALA A 104 8.16 -18.05 -1.68
N ASP A 105 9.48 -17.78 -1.60
CA ASP A 105 10.15 -17.39 -0.37
C ASP A 105 9.70 -15.97 0.03
N PRO A 106 9.18 -15.75 1.25
CA PRO A 106 8.86 -14.41 1.75
C PRO A 106 10.04 -13.43 1.70
N GLY A 107 11.27 -13.92 1.80
CA GLY A 107 12.49 -13.14 1.66
C GLY A 107 12.66 -12.46 0.28
N ASP A 108 11.98 -12.98 -0.74
CA ASP A 108 11.98 -12.48 -2.11
C ASP A 108 10.72 -11.64 -2.45
N SER A 109 9.83 -11.38 -1.48
CA SER A 109 8.56 -10.68 -1.68
C SER A 109 8.55 -9.33 -0.96
N PHE A 110 8.14 -8.28 -1.66
CA PHE A 110 8.10 -6.89 -1.17
C PHE A 110 6.77 -6.25 -1.51
N ILE A 111 6.35 -5.28 -0.68
CA ILE A 111 5.14 -4.50 -0.93
C ILE A 111 5.39 -3.03 -0.67
N MET A 112 4.96 -2.17 -1.59
CA MET A 112 5.12 -0.72 -1.48
C MET A 112 3.84 -0.02 -1.93
N GLY A 113 3.64 1.23 -1.50
CA GLY A 113 2.51 1.99 -2.01
C GLY A 113 2.49 3.44 -1.56
N ALA A 114 1.70 4.24 -2.28
CA ALA A 114 1.51 5.67 -2.04
C ALA A 114 0.12 5.96 -1.49
N SER A 115 0.00 6.82 -0.48
CA SER A 115 -1.28 7.30 0.04
C SER A 115 -2.21 6.14 0.47
N MET A 116 -3.36 5.96 -0.18
CA MET A 116 -4.22 4.79 -0.04
C MET A 116 -3.44 3.48 -0.24
N GLY A 117 -2.52 3.43 -1.22
CA GLY A 117 -1.66 2.27 -1.45
C GLY A 117 -0.64 2.06 -0.34
N GLY A 118 -0.18 3.13 0.31
CA GLY A 118 0.67 3.06 1.50
C GLY A 118 -0.06 2.43 2.69
N TYR A 119 -1.33 2.80 2.90
CA TYR A 119 -2.21 2.13 3.85
C TYR A 119 -2.37 0.65 3.51
N GLY A 120 -2.69 0.33 2.25
CA GLY A 120 -2.86 -1.06 1.78
C GLY A 120 -1.59 -1.90 1.97
N ALA A 121 -0.42 -1.32 1.70
CA ALA A 121 0.87 -1.99 1.87
C ALA A 121 1.15 -2.30 3.35
N LEU A 122 1.00 -1.34 4.24
CA LEU A 122 1.14 -1.55 5.69
C LEU A 122 0.14 -2.57 6.23
N LYS A 123 -1.13 -2.44 5.85
CA LYS A 123 -2.18 -3.38 6.25
C LYS A 123 -1.84 -4.80 5.82
N ALA A 124 -1.43 -5.02 4.57
CA ALA A 124 -1.07 -6.34 4.07
C ALA A 124 0.14 -6.92 4.81
N ALA A 125 1.20 -6.11 4.98
CA ALA A 125 2.43 -6.53 5.62
C ALA A 125 2.26 -6.82 7.13
N LEU A 126 1.36 -6.12 7.82
CA LEU A 126 1.10 -6.32 9.24
C LEU A 126 0.03 -7.39 9.50
N THR A 127 -0.89 -7.63 8.57
CA THR A 127 -1.84 -8.75 8.66
C THR A 127 -1.14 -10.09 8.37
N PHE A 128 -0.19 -10.11 7.43
CA PHE A 128 0.56 -11.31 7.03
C PHE A 128 2.06 -11.07 7.14
N PRO A 129 2.60 -10.89 8.36
CA PRO A 129 3.98 -10.47 8.56
C PRO A 129 5.04 -11.45 8.02
N GLY A 130 4.67 -12.72 7.86
CA GLY A 130 5.52 -13.72 7.23
C GLY A 130 5.42 -13.79 5.70
N GLN A 131 4.72 -12.86 5.04
CA GLN A 131 4.55 -12.88 3.58
C GLN A 131 5.53 -11.99 2.84
N TYR A 132 6.10 -10.98 3.51
CA TYR A 132 6.95 -9.97 2.89
C TYR A 132 8.25 -9.77 3.67
N ALA A 133 9.37 -9.63 2.96
CA ALA A 133 10.67 -9.28 3.54
C ALA A 133 10.72 -7.82 4.02
N ALA A 134 10.08 -6.93 3.24
CA ALA A 134 9.99 -5.51 3.59
C ALA A 134 8.73 -4.86 3.00
N CYS A 135 8.31 -3.78 3.67
CA CYS A 135 7.22 -2.92 3.27
C CYS A 135 7.69 -1.46 3.20
N ALA A 136 7.33 -0.72 2.14
CA ALA A 136 7.57 0.71 2.06
C ALA A 136 6.26 1.48 1.83
N ALA A 137 5.94 2.44 2.70
CA ALA A 137 4.74 3.24 2.63
C ALA A 137 5.07 4.73 2.46
N PHE A 138 4.56 5.32 1.37
CA PHE A 138 4.83 6.70 0.99
C PHE A 138 3.61 7.56 1.34
N SER A 139 3.75 8.39 2.36
CA SER A 139 2.67 9.19 2.92
C SER A 139 1.35 8.42 3.06
N PRO A 140 1.38 7.26 3.78
CA PRO A 140 0.19 6.45 3.94
C PRO A 140 -0.96 7.25 4.55
N ALA A 141 -2.15 7.07 3.97
CA ALA A 141 -3.40 7.56 4.51
C ALA A 141 -3.92 6.63 5.63
N CYS A 142 -4.98 7.01 6.30
CA CYS A 142 -5.76 6.16 7.21
C CYS A 142 -4.95 5.52 8.37
N LEU A 143 -3.89 6.18 8.83
CA LEU A 143 -3.14 5.72 10.00
C LEU A 143 -3.83 6.03 11.34
N ASP A 144 -4.84 6.89 11.29
CA ASP A 144 -5.65 7.37 12.40
C ASP A 144 -7.12 6.93 12.28
N MET A 145 -7.34 5.72 11.73
CA MET A 145 -8.68 5.15 11.49
C MET A 145 -9.58 5.15 12.73
N ARG A 146 -9.01 4.99 13.93
CA ARG A 146 -9.77 5.09 15.19
C ARG A 146 -10.52 6.41 15.30
N GLN A 147 -9.86 7.50 14.90
CA GLN A 147 -10.47 8.83 14.94
C GLN A 147 -11.61 8.94 13.92
N TYR A 148 -11.42 8.43 12.69
CA TYR A 148 -12.41 8.49 11.62
C TYR A 148 -13.60 7.54 11.81
N MET A 149 -13.42 6.48 12.61
CA MET A 149 -14.45 5.47 12.89
C MET A 149 -15.20 5.70 14.21
N THR A 150 -15.09 6.88 14.80
CA THR A 150 -15.89 7.22 16.00
C THR A 150 -17.24 7.84 15.62
N PRO A 151 -18.31 7.61 16.44
CA PRO A 151 -19.60 8.25 16.19
C PRO A 151 -19.53 9.78 16.09
N GLN A 152 -18.61 10.43 16.82
CA GLN A 152 -18.40 11.87 16.78
C GLN A 152 -17.96 12.39 15.40
N TRP A 153 -17.18 11.60 14.66
CA TRP A 153 -16.75 11.94 13.31
C TRP A 153 -17.87 11.79 12.28
N ARG A 154 -18.78 10.86 12.46
CA ARG A 154 -19.83 10.56 11.48
C ARG A 154 -21.11 11.35 11.70
N ASP A 155 -21.53 11.50 12.95
CA ASP A 155 -22.83 12.07 13.31
C ASP A 155 -22.70 13.38 14.11
N GLY A 156 -21.47 13.77 14.49
CA GLY A 156 -21.19 14.95 15.29
C GLY A 156 -20.69 16.17 14.51
N SER A 157 -20.19 17.17 15.24
CA SER A 157 -19.61 18.40 14.69
C SER A 157 -18.44 18.17 13.71
N ASP A 158 -17.81 17.00 13.78
CA ASP A 158 -16.62 16.67 12.98
C ASP A 158 -16.97 16.01 11.65
N ALA A 159 -18.18 15.44 11.49
CA ALA A 159 -18.65 14.88 10.21
C ALA A 159 -18.65 15.92 9.09
N ASP A 160 -19.07 17.14 9.39
CA ASP A 160 -19.02 18.27 8.46
C ASP A 160 -17.58 18.72 8.17
N ALA A 161 -16.65 18.55 9.12
CA ALA A 161 -15.25 18.88 8.90
C ALA A 161 -14.59 17.89 7.95
N PHE A 162 -14.84 16.59 8.11
CA PHE A 162 -14.36 15.56 7.17
C PHE A 162 -14.87 15.80 5.75
N ARG A 163 -16.19 16.01 5.59
CA ARG A 163 -16.80 16.29 4.28
C ARG A 163 -16.31 17.58 3.65
N ARG A 164 -16.05 18.61 4.44
CA ARG A 164 -15.46 19.88 3.96
C ARG A 164 -14.04 19.72 3.46
N ILE A 165 -13.23 18.88 4.13
CA ILE A 165 -11.83 18.65 3.76
C ILE A 165 -11.72 17.70 2.55
N PHE A 166 -12.48 16.60 2.55
CA PHE A 166 -12.33 15.49 1.62
C PHE A 166 -13.47 15.35 0.61
N GLY A 167 -14.59 16.06 0.83
CA GLY A 167 -15.78 16.03 -0.01
C GLY A 167 -16.68 14.81 0.22
N ASP A 168 -17.93 14.92 -0.27
CA ASP A 168 -18.96 13.88 -0.13
C ASP A 168 -18.55 12.56 -0.81
N ARG A 169 -17.81 12.65 -1.91
CA ARG A 169 -17.36 11.45 -2.64
C ARG A 169 -16.47 10.58 -1.78
N LEU A 170 -15.51 11.14 -1.06
CA LEU A 170 -14.63 10.35 -0.20
C LEU A 170 -15.39 9.76 0.99
N ALA A 171 -16.36 10.47 1.55
CA ALA A 171 -17.23 9.93 2.59
C ALA A 171 -17.99 8.68 2.09
N MET A 172 -18.53 8.72 0.86
CA MET A 172 -19.14 7.55 0.23
C MET A 172 -18.16 6.39 0.02
N ASP A 173 -16.92 6.67 -0.43
CA ASP A 173 -15.91 5.64 -0.59
C ASP A 173 -15.56 4.97 0.74
N PHE A 174 -15.48 5.75 1.82
CA PHE A 174 -15.28 5.23 3.18
C PHE A 174 -16.45 4.34 3.61
N ASP A 175 -17.69 4.77 3.38
CA ASP A 175 -18.88 3.98 3.69
C ASP A 175 -18.91 2.67 2.91
N CYS A 176 -18.55 2.69 1.64
CA CYS A 176 -18.45 1.48 0.82
C CYS A 176 -17.34 0.54 1.30
N ALA A 177 -16.20 1.09 1.64
CA ALA A 177 -15.02 0.30 2.04
C ALA A 177 -15.17 -0.27 3.46
N PHE A 178 -15.58 0.56 4.43
CA PHE A 178 -15.50 0.25 5.86
C PHE A 178 -16.87 0.13 6.55
N GLY A 179 -17.95 0.42 5.84
CA GLY A 179 -19.33 0.42 6.34
C GLY A 179 -19.84 1.78 6.80
N PRO A 180 -21.16 2.00 6.70
CA PRO A 180 -21.81 3.28 7.05
C PRO A 180 -21.87 3.52 8.55
N GLU A 181 -21.82 2.46 9.34
CA GLU A 181 -21.80 2.55 10.78
C GLU A 181 -20.36 2.53 11.27
N SER A 182 -20.04 3.46 12.14
CA SER A 182 -18.71 3.68 12.70
C SER A 182 -18.29 2.57 13.69
N SER A 183 -18.50 1.31 13.34
CA SER A 183 -17.95 0.21 14.12
C SER A 183 -16.45 0.13 13.83
N TYR A 184 -15.64 0.57 14.78
CA TYR A 184 -14.20 0.36 14.72
C TYR A 184 -13.89 -1.12 14.55
N ASP A 185 -13.24 -1.45 13.42
CA ASP A 185 -12.70 -2.77 13.16
C ASP A 185 -11.17 -2.75 13.27
N PRO A 186 -10.58 -3.42 14.28
CA PRO A 186 -9.12 -3.48 14.44
C PRO A 186 -8.40 -4.13 13.25
N ALA A 187 -9.09 -4.91 12.41
CA ALA A 187 -8.52 -5.48 11.19
C ALA A 187 -8.29 -4.44 10.07
N GLN A 188 -8.86 -3.24 10.22
CA GLN A 188 -8.65 -2.11 9.33
C GLN A 188 -7.69 -1.07 9.91
N ASP A 189 -7.33 -1.17 11.19
CA ASP A 189 -6.50 -0.21 11.92
C ASP A 189 -5.03 -0.64 11.92
N VAL A 190 -4.20 0.02 11.11
CA VAL A 190 -2.78 -0.29 10.96
C VAL A 190 -2.02 -0.32 12.30
N PRO A 191 -2.18 0.64 13.21
CA PRO A 191 -1.60 0.55 14.54
C PRO A 191 -2.05 -0.67 15.37
N ALA A 192 -3.32 -1.09 15.24
CA ALA A 192 -3.80 -2.28 15.93
C ALA A 192 -3.18 -3.56 15.34
N LEU A 193 -3.10 -3.65 14.01
CA LEU A 193 -2.41 -4.75 13.31
C LEU A 193 -0.94 -4.85 13.72
N ALA A 194 -0.26 -3.70 13.86
CA ALA A 194 1.13 -3.67 14.32
C ALA A 194 1.30 -4.28 15.73
N ARG A 195 0.38 -3.97 16.65
CA ARG A 195 0.39 -4.57 18.00
C ARG A 195 0.11 -6.07 17.96
N GLN A 196 -0.84 -6.53 17.14
CA GLN A 196 -1.18 -7.94 16.98
C GLN A 196 -0.03 -8.77 16.40
N ALA A 197 0.77 -8.17 15.51
CA ALA A 197 1.86 -8.84 14.83
C ALA A 197 3.20 -8.84 15.61
N LEU A 198 3.24 -8.29 16.83
CA LEU A 198 4.49 -8.17 17.61
C LEU A 198 5.17 -9.52 17.87
N ASP A 199 4.39 -10.55 18.17
CA ASP A 199 4.88 -11.88 18.51
C ASP A 199 5.08 -12.77 17.27
N SER A 200 4.90 -12.22 16.05
CA SER A 200 5.13 -12.99 14.85
C SER A 200 6.61 -13.41 14.74
N PRO A 201 6.89 -14.68 14.41
CA PRO A 201 8.26 -15.18 14.27
C PRO A 201 9.00 -14.57 13.07
N GLN A 202 8.26 -14.08 12.10
CA GLN A 202 8.78 -13.36 10.93
C GLN A 202 8.06 -12.02 10.83
N LYS A 203 8.84 -10.94 10.71
CA LYS A 203 8.34 -9.58 10.59
C LYS A 203 9.01 -8.87 9.43
N PRO A 204 8.28 -8.13 8.59
CA PRO A 204 8.89 -7.33 7.54
C PRO A 204 9.66 -6.15 8.15
N ARG A 205 10.74 -5.73 7.50
CA ARG A 205 11.32 -4.40 7.73
C ARG A 205 10.36 -3.36 7.16
N ILE A 206 10.18 -2.24 7.86
CA ILE A 206 9.23 -1.21 7.46
C ILE A 206 9.95 0.10 7.15
N PHE A 207 9.64 0.67 6.00
CA PHE A 207 10.02 2.02 5.63
C PHE A 207 8.77 2.90 5.51
N THR A 208 8.81 4.09 6.11
CA THR A 208 7.80 5.12 5.89
C THR A 208 8.45 6.44 5.52
N CYS A 209 7.85 7.14 4.56
CA CYS A 209 8.34 8.44 4.11
C CYS A 209 7.16 9.38 3.84
N TRP A 210 7.24 10.63 4.27
CA TRP A 210 6.21 11.65 4.04
C TRP A 210 6.81 13.03 3.89
N GLY A 211 6.04 13.94 3.30
CA GLY A 211 6.43 15.34 3.17
C GLY A 211 6.09 16.15 4.44
N SER A 212 6.95 17.09 4.84
CA SER A 212 6.68 17.93 6.02
C SER A 212 5.44 18.84 5.87
N ARG A 213 5.03 19.11 4.62
CA ARG A 213 3.83 19.89 4.27
C ARG A 213 2.67 19.02 3.78
N ASP A 214 2.76 17.70 3.98
CA ASP A 214 1.70 16.76 3.62
C ASP A 214 0.56 16.82 4.64
N ILE A 215 -0.68 16.66 4.16
CA ILE A 215 -1.87 16.65 5.02
C ILE A 215 -1.86 15.50 6.02
N PHE A 216 -1.16 14.40 5.72
CA PHE A 216 -1.00 13.24 6.59
C PHE A 216 0.27 13.27 7.46
N ALA A 217 1.04 14.38 7.45
CA ALA A 217 2.33 14.45 8.16
C ALA A 217 2.18 14.18 9.66
N GLY A 218 1.13 14.69 10.30
CA GLY A 218 0.83 14.46 11.72
C GLY A 218 0.64 12.98 12.03
N ALA A 219 -0.28 12.33 11.33
CA ALA A 219 -0.60 10.91 11.50
C ALA A 219 0.62 10.02 11.22
N ASN A 220 1.45 10.36 10.22
CA ASN A 220 2.67 9.62 9.91
C ASN A 220 3.74 9.73 11.00
N ARG A 221 3.93 10.91 11.61
CA ARG A 221 4.83 11.08 12.75
C ARG A 221 4.38 10.27 13.96
N ASP A 222 3.08 10.30 14.26
CA ASP A 222 2.52 9.59 15.41
C ASP A 222 2.64 8.08 15.23
N PHE A 223 2.29 7.57 14.06
CA PHE A 223 2.47 6.17 13.69
C PHE A 223 3.93 5.73 13.81
N SER A 224 4.86 6.50 13.24
CA SER A 224 6.28 6.14 13.28
C SER A 224 6.84 6.10 14.70
N ARG A 225 6.41 7.03 15.57
CA ARG A 225 6.77 7.01 17.00
C ARG A 225 6.21 5.79 17.71
N GLU A 226 4.96 5.44 17.45
CA GLU A 226 4.33 4.26 18.01
C GLU A 226 5.03 2.97 17.57
N MET A 227 5.30 2.80 16.29
CA MET A 227 6.02 1.64 15.77
C MET A 227 7.41 1.47 16.39
N THR A 228 8.15 2.58 16.55
CA THR A 228 9.45 2.59 17.23
C THR A 228 9.32 2.18 18.70
N ALA A 229 8.31 2.72 19.41
CA ALA A 229 8.05 2.37 20.81
C ALA A 229 7.65 0.90 21.00
N LEU A 230 6.99 0.31 20.00
CA LEU A 230 6.65 -1.12 19.96
C LEU A 230 7.84 -2.03 19.61
N GLY A 231 8.98 -1.47 19.20
CA GLY A 231 10.18 -2.24 18.85
C GLY A 231 10.16 -2.84 17.43
N TRP A 232 9.39 -2.26 16.51
CA TRP A 232 9.44 -2.62 15.10
C TRP A 232 10.75 -2.14 14.44
N ASP A 233 11.26 -2.93 13.47
CA ASP A 233 12.33 -2.49 12.57
C ASP A 233 11.73 -1.51 11.54
N ILE A 234 11.66 -0.24 11.94
CA ILE A 234 11.11 0.84 11.13
C ILE A 234 12.15 1.91 10.83
N THR A 235 12.26 2.28 9.55
CA THR A 235 12.97 3.48 9.10
C THR A 235 11.94 4.52 8.66
N ALA A 236 11.90 5.64 9.34
CA ALA A 236 10.97 6.73 9.08
C ALA A 236 11.69 7.97 8.57
N ARG A 237 11.21 8.60 7.49
CA ARG A 237 11.79 9.80 6.90
C ARG A 237 10.75 10.86 6.61
N GLU A 238 10.93 12.04 7.19
CA GLU A 238 10.20 13.25 6.82
C GLU A 238 11.02 14.07 5.85
N LEU A 239 10.50 14.32 4.65
CA LEU A 239 11.17 15.13 3.63
C LEU A 239 10.76 16.59 3.75
N PRO A 240 11.72 17.53 3.89
CA PRO A 240 11.42 18.95 4.07
C PRO A 240 10.72 19.52 2.82
N ASP A 241 9.75 20.40 3.04
CA ASP A 241 9.00 21.15 2.03
C ASP A 241 8.28 20.31 0.96
N ARG A 242 8.13 19.01 1.16
CA ARG A 242 7.36 18.14 0.27
C ARG A 242 5.88 18.11 0.66
N MET A 243 5.03 18.00 -0.37
CA MET A 243 3.57 17.92 -0.28
C MET A 243 3.10 16.56 -0.83
N HIS A 244 1.82 16.26 -0.67
CA HIS A 244 1.17 15.04 -1.18
C HIS A 244 0.99 15.10 -2.71
N ASN A 245 2.05 14.87 -3.47
CA ASN A 245 2.04 14.94 -4.94
C ASN A 245 3.07 14.01 -5.58
N TRP A 246 2.99 13.86 -6.91
CA TRP A 246 3.86 12.93 -7.64
C TRP A 246 5.36 13.30 -7.61
N SER A 247 5.71 14.58 -7.45
CA SER A 247 7.11 14.97 -7.25
C SER A 247 7.69 14.33 -5.97
N PHE A 248 6.90 14.35 -4.88
CA PHE A 248 7.26 13.67 -3.64
C PHE A 248 7.23 12.14 -3.82
N PHE A 249 6.18 11.57 -4.42
CA PHE A 249 6.07 10.12 -4.56
C PHE A 249 7.18 9.52 -5.43
N ASN A 250 7.67 10.25 -6.44
CA ASN A 250 8.82 9.82 -7.22
C ASN A 250 10.09 9.75 -6.37
N GLU A 251 10.37 10.75 -5.54
CA GLU A 251 11.51 10.75 -4.61
C GLU A 251 11.36 9.65 -3.54
N ALA A 252 10.18 9.53 -2.95
CA ALA A 252 9.87 8.51 -1.93
C ALA A 252 9.97 7.08 -2.47
N LEU A 253 9.53 6.85 -3.72
CA LEU A 253 9.68 5.56 -4.38
C LEU A 253 11.16 5.16 -4.49
N ARG A 254 12.05 6.07 -4.92
CA ARG A 254 13.48 5.77 -5.00
C ARG A 254 14.05 5.36 -3.65
N LEU A 255 13.71 6.10 -2.59
CA LEU A 255 14.15 5.77 -1.23
C LEU A 255 13.60 4.41 -0.76
N GLY A 256 12.35 4.10 -1.09
CA GLY A 256 11.73 2.80 -0.78
C GLY A 256 12.37 1.65 -1.54
N LEU A 257 12.71 1.84 -2.82
CA LEU A 257 13.42 0.87 -3.64
C LEU A 257 14.81 0.57 -3.04
N ASP A 258 15.56 1.61 -2.69
CA ASP A 258 16.88 1.45 -2.07
C ASP A 258 16.79 0.73 -0.71
N PHE A 259 15.76 1.02 0.11
CA PHE A 259 15.54 0.35 1.39
C PHE A 259 15.15 -1.13 1.22
N CYS A 260 14.23 -1.43 0.34
CA CYS A 260 13.70 -2.79 0.20
C CYS A 260 14.61 -3.69 -0.63
N LEU A 261 15.22 -3.17 -1.69
CA LEU A 261 15.88 -3.93 -2.76
C LEU A 261 17.37 -3.64 -2.87
N GLY A 262 17.83 -2.55 -2.28
CA GLY A 262 19.25 -2.22 -2.21
C GLY A 262 19.99 -3.28 -1.39
N SER A 263 21.16 -3.67 -1.89
CA SER A 263 22.09 -4.62 -1.23
C SER A 263 22.86 -3.98 -0.09
#